data_bd267ecad1e78b27e09a69d3049cb194
#
_entry.id   bd267ecad1e78b27e09a69d3049cb194
#
_cell.length_a   1.000
_cell.length_b   1.000
_cell.length_c   1.000
_cell.angle_alpha   90.00
_cell.angle_beta   90.00
_cell.angle_gamma   90.00
#
_symmetry.space_group_name_H-M   'P 1'
#
loop_
_entity.id
_entity.type
_entity.pdbx_description
1 polymer ?
#
loop_
_entity_poly.entity_id
_entity_poly.type
_entity_poly.pdbx_seq_one_letter_code
_entity_poly.pdbx_strand_id
1 'polypeptide(L)'
;MADVTENLTSSDAILARLQDVFRAELDDEGLVIEPDTGQKNLKAWDSLAHIRLVSGIESEFDIQFSLAEIEQIASVRQFVQLVQERSR
;
A
#
# COMPACT_ATOMS: atom_id res chain seq x y z
N MET A 1 4.77 3.66 26.81
CA MET A 1 4.51 4.18 25.48
C MET A 1 3.58 3.29 24.69
N ALA A 2 2.33 3.39 25.03
CA ALA A 2 1.30 2.65 24.32
C ALA A 2 1.22 3.05 22.86
N ASP A 3 1.69 4.25 22.58
CA ASP A 3 1.59 4.83 21.25
C ASP A 3 2.27 4.03 20.17
N VAL A 4 3.34 3.34 20.52
CA VAL A 4 4.10 2.57 19.53
C VAL A 4 3.22 1.50 18.90
N THR A 5 2.44 0.80 19.72
CA THR A 5 1.57 -0.25 19.23
C THR A 5 0.45 0.32 18.36
N GLU A 6 -0.11 1.45 18.78
CA GLU A 6 -1.17 2.09 18.01
C GLU A 6 -0.66 2.57 16.65
N ASN A 7 0.57 3.08 16.63
CA ASN A 7 1.13 3.60 15.39
C ASN A 7 1.34 2.54 14.33
N LEU A 8 1.54 1.28 14.74
CA LEU A 8 1.74 0.20 13.78
C LEU A 8 0.51 -0.06 12.91
N THR A 9 -0.68 0.31 13.41
CA THR A 9 -1.92 0.11 12.66
C THR A 9 -2.59 1.42 12.28
N SER A 10 -1.97 2.55 12.55
CA SER A 10 -2.53 3.84 12.17
C SER A 10 -2.38 4.05 10.66
N SER A 11 -3.28 4.85 10.10
CA SER A 11 -3.21 5.17 8.67
C SER A 11 -1.89 5.80 8.30
N ASP A 12 -1.36 6.68 9.15
CA ASP A 12 -0.09 7.36 8.84
C ASP A 12 1.08 6.40 8.82
N ALA A 13 1.13 5.47 9.77
CA ALA A 13 2.20 4.49 9.81
C ALA A 13 2.12 3.54 8.62
N ILE A 14 0.93 3.12 8.27
CA ILE A 14 0.73 2.25 7.12
C ILE A 14 1.11 2.98 5.84
N LEU A 15 0.70 4.23 5.70
CA LEU A 15 1.02 5.02 4.52
C LEU A 15 2.53 5.16 4.35
N ALA A 16 3.25 5.40 5.43
CA ALA A 16 4.71 5.52 5.36
C ALA A 16 5.36 4.24 4.87
N ARG A 17 4.88 3.10 5.33
CA ARG A 17 5.42 1.80 4.89
C ARG A 17 5.02 1.48 3.46
N LEU A 18 3.80 1.85 3.07
CA LEU A 18 3.37 1.69 1.69
C LEU A 18 4.24 2.52 0.75
N GLN A 19 4.61 3.72 1.17
CA GLN A 19 5.47 4.56 0.36
C GLN A 19 6.80 3.88 0.05
N ASP A 20 7.37 3.20 1.04
CA ASP A 20 8.61 2.47 0.83
C ASP A 20 8.42 1.35 -0.18
N VAL A 21 7.30 0.63 -0.10
CA VAL A 21 7.00 -0.43 -1.06
C VAL A 21 6.82 0.16 -2.46
N PHE A 22 6.06 1.24 -2.57
CA PHE A 22 5.84 1.88 -3.86
C PHE A 22 7.16 2.35 -4.49
N ARG A 23 8.02 2.94 -3.68
CA ARG A 23 9.33 3.39 -4.18
C ARG A 23 10.18 2.23 -4.69
N ALA A 24 10.16 1.13 -3.96
CA ALA A 24 10.95 -0.04 -4.34
C ALA A 24 10.39 -0.70 -5.60
N GLU A 25 9.08 -0.91 -5.64
CA GLU A 25 8.47 -1.64 -6.74
C GLU A 25 8.38 -0.83 -8.03
N LEU A 26 8.25 0.48 -7.91
CA LEU A 26 8.20 1.37 -9.08
C LEU A 26 9.56 1.97 -9.39
N ASP A 27 10.59 1.60 -8.64
CA ASP A 27 11.96 2.05 -8.85
C ASP A 27 12.05 3.58 -8.91
N ASP A 28 11.44 4.24 -7.93
CA ASP A 28 11.39 5.70 -7.88
C ASP A 28 11.56 6.15 -6.43
N GLU A 29 12.80 6.44 -6.05
CA GLU A 29 13.13 6.79 -4.66
C GLU A 29 12.51 8.10 -4.22
N GLY A 30 12.17 8.97 -5.15
CA GLY A 30 11.59 10.27 -4.82
C GLY A 30 10.09 10.29 -4.81
N LEU A 31 9.45 9.15 -5.07
CA LEU A 31 8.00 9.10 -5.15
C LEU A 31 7.35 9.38 -3.80
N VAL A 32 6.36 10.26 -3.81
CA VAL A 32 5.54 10.55 -2.63
C VAL A 32 4.12 10.13 -2.95
N ILE A 33 3.56 9.24 -2.14
CA ILE A 33 2.19 8.81 -2.32
C ILE A 33 1.29 9.46 -1.28
N GLU A 34 0.03 9.60 -1.65
CA GLU A 34 -1.01 10.14 -0.79
C GLU A 34 -2.22 9.22 -0.87
N PRO A 35 -3.17 9.33 0.06
CA PRO A 35 -4.35 8.46 -0.01
C PRO A 35 -5.08 8.51 -1.35
N ASP A 36 -5.05 9.66 -2.00
CA ASP A 36 -5.72 9.82 -3.30
C ASP A 36 -4.87 9.38 -4.48
N THR A 37 -3.62 9.00 -4.25
CA THR A 37 -2.79 8.46 -5.33
C THR A 37 -3.40 7.17 -5.84
N GLY A 38 -3.54 7.06 -7.14
CA GLY A 38 -4.13 5.88 -7.75
C GLY A 38 -3.67 5.70 -9.17
N GLN A 39 -4.19 4.67 -9.81
CA GLN A 39 -3.82 4.36 -11.19
C GLN A 39 -4.16 5.51 -12.15
N LYS A 40 -5.16 6.31 -11.82
CA LYS A 40 -5.56 7.41 -12.68
C LYS A 40 -4.57 8.56 -12.70
N ASN A 41 -3.88 8.79 -11.58
CA ASN A 41 -3.00 9.94 -11.48
C ASN A 41 -1.53 9.59 -11.25
N LEU A 42 -1.19 8.32 -11.31
CA LEU A 42 0.20 7.87 -11.23
C LEU A 42 0.47 6.93 -12.39
N LYS A 43 1.09 7.45 -13.42
CA LYS A 43 1.33 6.70 -14.66
C LYS A 43 2.09 5.41 -14.45
N ALA A 44 3.04 5.42 -13.53
CA ALA A 44 3.86 4.25 -13.28
C ALA A 44 3.06 3.09 -12.69
N TRP A 45 1.89 3.37 -12.15
CA TRP A 45 1.03 2.35 -11.58
C TRP A 45 0.12 1.77 -12.65
N ASP A 46 0.70 0.98 -13.53
CA ASP A 46 -0.03 0.27 -14.57
C ASP A 46 -0.36 -1.15 -14.10
N SER A 47 -0.90 -1.96 -14.99
CA SER A 47 -1.35 -3.31 -14.63
C SER A 47 -0.23 -4.19 -14.08
N LEU A 48 0.95 -4.11 -14.69
CA LEU A 48 2.08 -4.92 -14.24
C LEU A 48 2.58 -4.41 -12.87
N ALA A 49 2.67 -3.10 -12.73
CA ALA A 49 3.08 -2.50 -11.47
C ALA A 49 2.10 -2.86 -10.36
N HIS A 50 0.81 -2.95 -10.69
CA HIS A 50 -0.22 -3.30 -9.72
C HIS A 50 0.08 -4.66 -9.07
N ILE A 51 0.44 -5.64 -9.88
CA ILE A 51 0.76 -6.98 -9.37
C ILE A 51 2.01 -6.92 -8.48
N ARG A 52 3.00 -6.14 -8.89
CA ARG A 52 4.21 -5.99 -8.08
C ARG A 52 3.92 -5.32 -6.75
N LEU A 53 3.08 -4.29 -6.77
CA LEU A 53 2.70 -3.59 -5.54
C LEU A 53 1.95 -4.52 -4.59
N VAL A 54 1.00 -5.28 -5.12
CA VAL A 54 0.25 -6.23 -4.30
C VAL A 54 1.22 -7.21 -3.63
N SER A 55 2.12 -7.78 -4.40
CA SER A 55 3.09 -8.75 -3.87
C SER A 55 3.99 -8.12 -2.80
N GLY A 56 4.48 -6.92 -3.08
CA GLY A 56 5.34 -6.22 -2.13
C GLY A 56 4.63 -5.86 -0.84
N ILE A 57 3.37 -5.44 -0.95
CA ILE A 57 2.58 -5.09 0.23
C ILE A 57 2.25 -6.32 1.05
N GLU A 58 1.89 -7.41 0.39
CA GLU A 58 1.63 -8.66 1.11
C GLU A 58 2.85 -9.11 1.89
N SER A 59 4.02 -8.98 1.29
CA SER A 59 5.26 -9.34 1.94
C SER A 59 5.60 -8.40 3.10
N GLU A 60 5.42 -7.11 2.88
CA GLU A 60 5.78 -6.10 3.87
C GLU A 60 4.94 -6.22 5.14
N PHE A 61 3.66 -6.52 5.00
CA PHE A 61 2.74 -6.58 6.13
C PHE A 61 2.38 -8.01 6.55
N ASP A 62 2.90 -9.00 5.85
CA ASP A 62 2.62 -10.41 6.12
C ASP A 62 1.12 -10.69 6.10
N ILE A 63 0.48 -10.27 5.01
CA ILE A 63 -0.96 -10.45 4.78
C ILE A 63 -1.18 -10.95 3.37
N GLN A 64 -2.42 -11.33 3.08
CA GLN A 64 -2.80 -11.75 1.73
C GLN A 64 -4.11 -11.10 1.32
N PHE A 65 -4.21 -10.75 0.05
CA PHE A 65 -5.43 -10.21 -0.53
C PHE A 65 -6.08 -11.29 -1.40
N SER A 66 -7.41 -11.28 -1.46
CA SER A 66 -8.11 -12.14 -2.40
C SER A 66 -7.99 -11.56 -3.80
N LEU A 67 -8.24 -12.40 -4.81
CA LEU A 67 -8.21 -11.93 -6.20
C LEU A 67 -9.21 -10.80 -6.42
N ALA A 68 -10.40 -10.92 -5.85
CA ALA A 68 -11.41 -9.87 -5.99
C ALA A 68 -10.94 -8.55 -5.40
N GLU A 69 -10.26 -8.62 -4.24
CA GLU A 69 -9.73 -7.41 -3.63
C GLU A 69 -8.64 -6.78 -4.50
N ILE A 70 -7.76 -7.61 -5.03
CA ILE A 70 -6.69 -7.12 -5.90
C ILE A 70 -7.26 -6.38 -7.10
N GLU A 71 -8.30 -6.93 -7.70
CA GLU A 71 -8.92 -6.33 -8.88
C GLU A 71 -9.62 -5.00 -8.58
N GLN A 72 -10.10 -4.83 -7.35
CA GLN A 72 -10.84 -3.63 -6.97
C GLN A 72 -9.96 -2.50 -6.49
N ILE A 73 -8.73 -2.79 -6.08
CA ILE A 73 -7.84 -1.76 -5.56
C ILE A 73 -7.39 -0.86 -6.70
N ALA A 74 -7.67 0.44 -6.57
CA ALA A 74 -7.27 1.42 -7.56
C ALA A 74 -6.59 2.64 -6.95
N SER A 75 -6.46 2.68 -5.61
CA SER A 75 -5.88 3.81 -4.93
C SER A 75 -5.14 3.37 -3.68
N VAL A 76 -4.25 4.25 -3.21
CA VAL A 76 -3.50 4.02 -1.97
C VAL A 76 -4.46 3.88 -0.79
N ARG A 77 -5.52 4.67 -0.77
CA ARG A 77 -6.50 4.61 0.33
C ARG A 77 -7.05 3.19 0.50
N GLN A 78 -7.33 2.52 -0.59
CA GLN A 78 -7.87 1.16 -0.52
C GLN A 78 -6.84 0.18 0.06
N PHE A 79 -5.58 0.34 -0.29
CA PHE A 79 -4.52 -0.47 0.33
C PHE A 79 -4.46 -0.22 1.83
N VAL A 80 -4.51 1.04 2.24
CA VAL A 80 -4.46 1.38 3.67
C VAL A 80 -5.60 0.70 4.41
N GLN A 81 -6.80 0.78 3.86
CA GLN A 81 -7.99 0.20 4.50
C GLN A 81 -7.85 -1.31 4.66
N LEU A 82 -7.40 -1.99 3.62
CA LEU A 82 -7.26 -3.45 3.67
C LEU A 82 -6.16 -3.86 4.64
N VAL A 83 -5.04 -3.14 4.66
CA VAL A 83 -3.97 -3.43 5.59
C VAL A 83 -4.45 -3.25 7.02
N GLN A 84 -5.20 -2.18 7.30
CA GLN A 84 -5.73 -1.96 8.64
C GLN A 84 -6.63 -3.11 9.08
N GLU A 85 -7.47 -3.57 8.19
CA GLU A 85 -8.40 -4.66 8.50
C GLU A 85 -7.66 -5.95 8.84
N ARG A 86 -6.56 -6.21 8.15
CA ARG A 86 -5.84 -7.47 8.30
C ARG A 86 -4.72 -7.43 9.32
N SER A 87 -4.33 -6.25 9.75
CA SER A 87 -3.21 -6.11 10.69
C SER A 87 -3.64 -6.06 12.14
N ARG A 88 -4.87 -6.33 12.42
CA ARG A 88 -5.39 -6.31 13.78
C ARG A 88 -4.97 -7.51 14.58
#